data_718e548b8dcf017d2cc0a503274e4fd3
#
_entry.id   718e548b8dcf017d2cc0a503274e4fd3
#
_cell.length_a   1.000
_cell.length_b   1.000
_cell.length_c   1.000
_cell.angle_alpha   90.00
_cell.angle_beta   90.00
_cell.angle_gamma   90.00
#
_symmetry.space_group_name_H-M   'P 1'
#
loop_
_entity.id
_entity.type
_entity.pdbx_description
1 polymer ?
#
loop_
_entity_poly.entity_id
_entity_poly.type
_entity_poly.pdbx_seq_one_letter_code
_entity_poly.pdbx_strand_id
1 'polypeptide(L)'
;MKTPVFFAALAALSLTAFAADVKTETLAIGAAAPDFKLPGVDGRDWALADFAAAKVFVVVFTCTHCPTAQSYEERLKKIVEDYQAKGVSVVAISPNDPKSVRLDELGYSDLGDSFEDMKLRAKDQAFNFPFLYDGDTEIVSRAYGPVATPHAFVFDAERKLRYAGRIDDAERESLLKVQDLRNALDALLAGKQPVVAQTRVFGCSIKWAGKADQVKTWLEKADAEPVSVGLADAAAIKALREGSGKVRLVNFWATWCGPCVAEFPDLVEIFRMYRGREFEFVTVSANYPDEKAEVLKFLTKQHASMKNLLWNSNDKNALVEAFEPKWQGGLPFTMLLGPKGEVLFQKDGAIDALELKRAVVNALGREMVK
;
A
#
# COMPACT_ATOMS: atom_id res chain seq x y z
N MET A 1 31.39 -69.23 5.02
CA MET A 1 31.70 -67.89 5.60
C MET A 1 30.79 -66.88 4.94
N LYS A 2 29.79 -66.40 5.65
CA LYS A 2 28.81 -65.40 5.15
C LYS A 2 29.12 -64.09 5.88
N THR A 3 29.54 -63.08 5.14
CA THR A 3 29.79 -61.70 5.62
C THR A 3 28.47 -60.92 5.70
N PRO A 4 28.14 -60.24 6.79
CA PRO A 4 26.98 -59.38 6.88
C PRO A 4 27.27 -58.00 6.29
N VAL A 5 26.37 -57.50 5.41
CA VAL A 5 26.37 -56.15 4.89
C VAL A 5 25.55 -55.27 5.85
N PHE A 6 26.22 -54.30 6.48
CA PHE A 6 25.58 -53.27 7.29
C PHE A 6 25.06 -52.14 6.38
N PHE A 7 23.72 -51.98 6.33
CA PHE A 7 23.11 -50.76 5.78
C PHE A 7 23.10 -49.67 6.86
N ALA A 8 23.83 -48.62 6.64
CA ALA A 8 23.74 -47.41 7.43
C ALA A 8 22.63 -46.52 6.85
N ALA A 9 21.52 -46.38 7.56
CA ALA A 9 20.46 -45.42 7.24
C ALA A 9 20.88 -44.04 7.68
N LEU A 10 21.18 -43.16 6.73
CA LEU A 10 21.34 -41.71 6.97
C LEU A 10 19.96 -41.08 7.19
N ALA A 11 19.62 -40.75 8.41
CA ALA A 11 18.45 -39.92 8.73
C ALA A 11 18.80 -38.45 8.44
N ALA A 12 18.26 -37.91 7.35
CA ALA A 12 18.31 -36.48 7.08
C ALA A 12 17.33 -35.76 8.04
N LEU A 13 17.87 -35.14 9.08
CA LEU A 13 17.12 -34.15 9.90
C LEU A 13 16.91 -32.89 9.05
N SER A 14 15.71 -32.72 8.53
CA SER A 14 15.24 -31.43 8.00
C SER A 14 15.02 -30.47 9.18
N LEU A 15 15.98 -29.57 9.43
CA LEU A 15 15.75 -28.40 10.29
C LEU A 15 14.78 -27.46 9.57
N THR A 16 13.52 -27.54 9.90
CA THR A 16 12.57 -26.45 9.67
C THR A 16 12.90 -25.36 10.71
N ALA A 17 13.72 -24.40 10.32
CA ALA A 17 13.89 -23.19 11.10
C ALA A 17 12.57 -22.42 11.08
N PHE A 18 11.79 -22.51 12.16
CA PHE A 18 10.77 -21.51 12.46
C PHE A 18 11.52 -20.19 12.66
N ALA A 19 11.37 -19.27 11.71
CA ALA A 19 11.80 -17.89 11.91
C ALA A 19 10.89 -17.29 13.00
N ALA A 20 11.35 -17.40 14.26
CA ALA A 20 10.77 -16.61 15.35
C ALA A 20 10.88 -15.14 14.93
N ASP A 21 9.85 -14.36 15.21
CA ASP A 21 9.83 -12.91 15.01
C ASP A 21 10.94 -12.28 15.86
N VAL A 22 12.15 -12.24 15.30
CA VAL A 22 13.34 -11.69 15.97
C VAL A 22 13.10 -10.20 16.11
N LYS A 23 12.86 -9.75 17.33
CA LYS A 23 12.74 -8.33 17.64
C LYS A 23 13.99 -7.62 17.11
N THR A 24 13.82 -6.88 16.04
CA THR A 24 14.90 -6.17 15.38
C THR A 24 15.28 -4.97 16.25
N GLU A 25 16.52 -4.91 16.73
CA GLU A 25 17.02 -3.77 17.50
C GLU A 25 17.50 -2.68 16.57
N THR A 26 17.17 -1.43 16.88
CA THR A 26 17.65 -0.27 16.12
C THR A 26 19.17 -0.13 16.30
N LEU A 27 19.87 0.13 15.20
CA LEU A 27 21.32 0.32 15.16
C LEU A 27 21.74 1.36 16.22
N ALA A 28 22.76 1.00 17.03
CA ALA A 28 23.23 1.83 18.12
C ALA A 28 23.98 3.08 17.61
N ILE A 29 23.81 4.21 18.30
CA ILE A 29 24.56 5.45 18.01
C ILE A 29 26.08 5.15 18.13
N GLY A 30 26.85 5.59 17.14
CA GLY A 30 28.29 5.31 17.00
C GLY A 30 28.62 4.04 16.22
N ALA A 31 27.64 3.16 15.94
CA ALA A 31 27.86 1.99 15.10
C ALA A 31 28.19 2.37 13.65
N ALA A 32 28.91 1.52 12.95
CA ALA A 32 29.15 1.68 11.52
C ALA A 32 27.89 1.41 10.71
N ALA A 33 27.71 2.12 9.59
CA ALA A 33 26.65 1.84 8.64
C ALA A 33 26.77 0.40 8.13
N PRO A 34 25.74 -0.44 8.27
CA PRO A 34 25.69 -1.74 7.63
C PRO A 34 25.84 -1.59 6.11
N ASP A 35 26.64 -2.45 5.50
CA ASP A 35 26.83 -2.47 4.05
C ASP A 35 25.56 -2.95 3.34
N PHE A 36 25.36 -2.47 2.10
CA PHE A 36 24.24 -2.90 1.27
C PHE A 36 24.58 -2.83 -0.21
N LYS A 37 23.88 -3.66 -0.98
CA LYS A 37 23.73 -3.56 -2.42
C LYS A 37 22.31 -3.96 -2.75
N LEU A 38 21.47 -3.00 -3.17
CA LEU A 38 20.03 -3.16 -3.37
C LEU A 38 19.59 -2.62 -4.73
N PRO A 39 18.54 -3.20 -5.35
CA PRO A 39 17.96 -2.68 -6.58
C PRO A 39 17.24 -1.36 -6.31
N GLY A 40 17.50 -0.37 -7.16
CA GLY A 40 16.83 0.91 -7.18
C GLY A 40 15.69 0.95 -8.20
N VAL A 41 14.68 1.75 -7.93
CA VAL A 41 13.51 1.96 -8.82
C VAL A 41 13.90 2.58 -10.17
N ASP A 42 15.09 3.17 -10.25
CA ASP A 42 15.71 3.72 -11.47
C ASP A 42 16.36 2.66 -12.37
N GLY A 43 16.28 1.38 -11.99
CA GLY A 43 16.86 0.25 -12.72
C GLY A 43 18.35 0.02 -12.44
N ARG A 44 18.95 0.78 -11.52
CA ARG A 44 20.34 0.63 -11.08
C ARG A 44 20.40 -0.09 -9.72
N ASP A 45 21.41 -0.98 -9.53
CA ASP A 45 21.81 -1.41 -8.20
C ASP A 45 22.62 -0.32 -7.52
N TRP A 46 22.29 -0.03 -6.27
CA TRP A 46 23.00 0.94 -5.43
C TRP A 46 23.67 0.25 -4.26
N ALA A 47 24.91 0.62 -3.99
CA ALA A 47 25.68 0.13 -2.85
C ALA A 47 26.07 1.25 -1.90
N LEU A 48 26.37 0.94 -0.64
CA LEU A 48 26.87 1.93 0.33
C LEU A 48 28.12 2.67 -0.22
N ALA A 49 28.97 1.99 -0.99
CA ALA A 49 30.16 2.58 -1.61
C ALA A 49 29.84 3.71 -2.61
N ASP A 50 28.68 3.72 -3.25
CA ASP A 50 28.27 4.79 -4.16
C ASP A 50 28.12 6.15 -3.46
N PHE A 51 27.98 6.12 -2.13
CA PHE A 51 27.81 7.31 -1.29
C PHE A 51 29.13 7.69 -0.56
N ALA A 52 30.28 7.06 -0.89
CA ALA A 52 31.54 7.26 -0.20
C ALA A 52 32.02 8.72 -0.13
N ALA A 53 31.71 9.53 -1.14
CA ALA A 53 32.08 10.96 -1.20
C ALA A 53 31.22 11.87 -0.28
N ALA A 54 30.13 11.38 0.29
CA ALA A 54 29.24 12.20 1.10
C ALA A 54 29.89 12.55 2.46
N LYS A 55 29.85 13.85 2.83
CA LYS A 55 30.26 14.32 4.17
C LYS A 55 29.29 13.84 5.26
N VAL A 56 28.01 13.78 4.91
CA VAL A 56 26.94 13.24 5.75
C VAL A 56 26.06 12.33 4.88
N PHE A 57 25.80 11.14 5.36
CA PHE A 57 25.00 10.16 4.66
C PHE A 57 23.70 9.86 5.43
N VAL A 58 22.58 9.88 4.74
CA VAL A 58 21.24 9.67 5.30
C VAL A 58 20.60 8.44 4.66
N VAL A 59 20.15 7.51 5.48
CA VAL A 59 19.28 6.39 5.08
C VAL A 59 17.92 6.62 5.69
N VAL A 60 16.86 6.63 4.86
CA VAL A 60 15.48 6.75 5.32
C VAL A 60 14.73 5.48 4.96
N PHE A 61 14.31 4.72 5.97
CA PHE A 61 13.38 3.62 5.73
C PHE A 61 11.98 4.19 5.55
N THR A 62 11.39 3.94 4.39
CA THR A 62 10.06 4.43 3.98
C THR A 62 9.34 3.38 3.15
N CYS A 63 8.09 3.62 2.77
CA CYS A 63 7.31 2.70 1.93
C CYS A 63 6.22 3.47 1.17
N THR A 64 5.58 2.82 0.21
CA THR A 64 4.60 3.47 -0.68
C THR A 64 3.20 3.53 -0.08
N HIS A 65 2.75 2.52 0.68
CA HIS A 65 1.37 2.45 1.16
C HIS A 65 1.09 3.30 2.40
N CYS A 66 2.11 3.58 3.22
CA CYS A 66 1.94 4.23 4.52
C CYS A 66 1.56 5.71 4.37
N PRO A 67 0.40 6.17 4.86
CA PRO A 67 0.00 7.58 4.76
C PRO A 67 0.97 8.52 5.48
N THR A 68 1.51 8.10 6.63
CA THR A 68 2.55 8.87 7.31
C THR A 68 3.81 9.00 6.46
N ALA A 69 4.28 7.91 5.80
CA ALA A 69 5.44 8.00 4.91
C ALA A 69 5.16 8.94 3.72
N GLN A 70 3.97 8.84 3.12
CA GLN A 70 3.54 9.71 2.02
C GLN A 70 3.56 11.19 2.42
N SER A 71 3.16 11.54 3.64
CA SER A 71 3.15 12.92 4.13
C SER A 71 4.56 13.54 4.24
N TYR A 72 5.61 12.71 4.22
CA TYR A 72 7.01 13.15 4.30
C TYR A 72 7.73 13.20 2.94
N GLU A 73 7.13 12.74 1.84
CA GLU A 73 7.80 12.67 0.54
C GLU A 73 8.30 14.04 0.05
N GLU A 74 7.45 15.06 0.08
CA GLU A 74 7.84 16.42 -0.32
C GLU A 74 8.92 17.01 0.61
N ARG A 75 8.83 16.73 1.91
CA ARG A 75 9.85 17.18 2.88
C ARG A 75 11.21 16.50 2.66
N LEU A 76 11.23 15.22 2.28
CA LEU A 76 12.46 14.52 1.92
C LEU A 76 13.06 15.08 0.64
N LYS A 77 12.25 15.33 -0.39
CA LYS A 77 12.71 15.97 -1.63
C LYS A 77 13.34 17.34 -1.33
N LYS A 78 12.68 18.13 -0.48
CA LYS A 78 13.19 19.43 -0.05
C LYS A 78 14.51 19.33 0.75
N ILE A 79 14.68 18.32 1.57
CA ILE A 79 15.94 18.05 2.27
C ILE A 79 17.05 17.75 1.26
N VAL A 80 16.80 16.92 0.24
CA VAL A 80 17.79 16.66 -0.82
C VAL A 80 18.20 17.94 -1.52
N GLU A 81 17.25 18.76 -1.95
CA GLU A 81 17.50 20.05 -2.61
C GLU A 81 18.36 21.00 -1.74
N ASP A 82 18.02 21.14 -0.47
CA ASP A 82 18.67 22.09 0.45
C ASP A 82 20.07 21.65 0.89
N TYR A 83 20.37 20.34 0.86
CA TYR A 83 21.59 19.79 1.47
C TYR A 83 22.55 19.07 0.50
N GLN A 84 22.11 18.67 -0.68
CA GLN A 84 22.96 17.98 -1.65
C GLN A 84 24.23 18.77 -1.98
N ALA A 85 24.12 20.05 -2.27
CA ALA A 85 25.27 20.92 -2.58
C ALA A 85 26.21 21.12 -1.39
N LYS A 86 25.76 20.84 -0.17
CA LYS A 86 26.59 20.89 1.08
C LYS A 86 27.33 19.59 1.34
N GLY A 87 27.11 18.54 0.51
CA GLY A 87 27.75 17.24 0.63
C GLY A 87 26.96 16.22 1.43
N VAL A 88 25.63 16.39 1.53
CA VAL A 88 24.73 15.37 2.08
C VAL A 88 24.22 14.49 0.95
N SER A 89 24.26 13.18 1.14
CA SER A 89 23.59 12.20 0.28
C SER A 89 22.47 11.53 1.04
N VAL A 90 21.32 11.37 0.38
CA VAL A 90 20.11 10.72 0.92
C VAL A 90 19.76 9.52 0.07
N VAL A 91 19.46 8.40 0.71
CA VAL A 91 18.88 7.20 0.08
C VAL A 91 17.65 6.77 0.87
N ALA A 92 16.59 6.40 0.17
CA ALA A 92 15.41 5.78 0.76
C ALA A 92 15.44 4.27 0.52
N ILE A 93 14.99 3.48 1.51
CA ILE A 93 14.91 2.02 1.42
C ILE A 93 13.52 1.58 1.86
N SER A 94 12.84 0.77 1.03
CA SER A 94 11.62 0.08 1.43
C SER A 94 11.96 -1.26 2.09
N PRO A 95 11.59 -1.45 3.37
CA PRO A 95 11.86 -2.67 4.12
C PRO A 95 10.76 -3.70 3.98
N ASN A 96 9.62 -3.36 3.34
CA ASN A 96 8.39 -4.13 3.44
C ASN A 96 8.33 -5.29 2.43
N ASP A 97 7.96 -6.47 2.91
CA ASP A 97 7.48 -7.56 2.07
C ASP A 97 6.03 -7.26 1.65
N PRO A 98 5.73 -7.10 0.34
CA PRO A 98 4.38 -6.81 -0.14
C PRO A 98 3.35 -7.89 0.22
N LYS A 99 3.78 -9.14 0.44
CA LYS A 99 2.91 -10.24 0.88
C LYS A 99 2.49 -10.11 2.35
N SER A 100 3.15 -9.24 3.09
CA SER A 100 2.90 -8.96 4.50
C SER A 100 2.06 -7.71 4.74
N VAL A 101 1.50 -7.12 3.66
CA VAL A 101 0.57 -5.99 3.70
C VAL A 101 -0.85 -6.49 3.49
N ARG A 102 -1.76 -6.24 4.43
CA ARG A 102 -3.18 -6.55 4.24
C ARG A 102 -3.85 -5.51 3.36
N LEU A 103 -4.89 -5.91 2.61
CA LEU A 103 -5.61 -4.98 1.74
C LEU A 103 -6.25 -3.80 2.50
N ASP A 104 -6.76 -4.02 3.70
CA ASP A 104 -7.36 -2.94 4.51
C ASP A 104 -6.31 -1.92 5.03
N GLU A 105 -5.03 -2.27 5.04
CA GLU A 105 -3.93 -1.34 5.36
C GLU A 105 -3.63 -0.40 4.18
N LEU A 106 -4.06 -0.75 2.96
CA LEU A 106 -3.94 0.07 1.76
C LEU A 106 -5.03 1.14 1.63
N GLY A 107 -5.95 1.25 2.57
CA GLY A 107 -7.11 2.15 2.50
C GLY A 107 -6.79 3.65 2.34
N TYR A 108 -5.53 4.05 2.44
CA TYR A 108 -5.04 5.43 2.26
C TYR A 108 -4.10 5.58 1.05
N SER A 109 -3.99 4.54 0.23
CA SER A 109 -3.10 4.48 -0.94
C SER A 109 -3.81 3.89 -2.15
N ASP A 110 -3.33 4.22 -3.32
CA ASP A 110 -3.65 3.57 -4.60
C ASP A 110 -2.66 2.47 -4.95
N LEU A 111 -1.52 2.42 -4.25
CA LEU A 111 -0.41 1.50 -4.49
C LEU A 111 -0.10 0.68 -3.23
N GLY A 112 0.39 -0.54 -3.44
CA GLY A 112 0.99 -1.37 -2.41
C GLY A 112 2.48 -1.04 -2.20
N ASP A 113 3.26 -2.06 -1.75
CA ASP A 113 4.69 -1.95 -1.52
C ASP A 113 5.51 -2.88 -2.43
N SER A 114 4.93 -3.34 -3.54
CA SER A 114 5.72 -4.10 -4.52
C SER A 114 6.78 -3.22 -5.18
N PHE A 115 7.83 -3.84 -5.72
CA PHE A 115 8.87 -3.09 -6.43
C PHE A 115 8.32 -2.30 -7.61
N GLU A 116 7.29 -2.82 -8.29
CA GLU A 116 6.60 -2.10 -9.37
C GLU A 116 5.79 -0.90 -8.85
N ASP A 117 5.09 -1.05 -7.72
CA ASP A 117 4.40 0.06 -7.06
C ASP A 117 5.39 1.17 -6.64
N MET A 118 6.56 0.79 -6.14
CA MET A 118 7.62 1.74 -5.79
C MET A 118 8.10 2.53 -7.01
N LYS A 119 8.28 1.88 -8.19
CA LYS A 119 8.65 2.55 -9.45
C LYS A 119 7.58 3.56 -9.88
N LEU A 120 6.31 3.15 -9.81
CA LEU A 120 5.18 4.03 -10.11
C LEU A 120 5.15 5.24 -9.16
N ARG A 121 5.27 5.00 -7.85
CA ARG A 121 5.26 6.06 -6.85
C ARG A 121 6.41 7.04 -7.04
N ALA A 122 7.62 6.55 -7.22
CA ALA A 122 8.81 7.38 -7.43
C ALA A 122 8.68 8.26 -8.69
N LYS A 123 8.11 7.70 -9.77
CA LYS A 123 7.82 8.43 -11.01
C LYS A 123 6.74 9.49 -10.79
N ASP A 124 5.61 9.12 -10.19
CA ASP A 124 4.46 10.01 -10.00
C ASP A 124 4.78 11.19 -9.06
N GLN A 125 5.61 10.94 -8.03
CA GLN A 125 6.04 11.96 -7.08
C GLN A 125 7.37 12.63 -7.46
N ALA A 126 7.95 12.26 -8.60
CA ALA A 126 9.22 12.81 -9.09
C ALA A 126 10.32 12.80 -8.01
N PHE A 127 10.59 11.62 -7.40
CA PHE A 127 11.61 11.50 -6.36
C PHE A 127 12.98 11.91 -6.90
N ASN A 128 13.68 12.73 -6.14
CA ASN A 128 15.02 13.26 -6.45
C ASN A 128 16.14 12.57 -5.64
N PHE A 129 15.86 11.38 -5.12
CA PHE A 129 16.78 10.53 -4.35
C PHE A 129 16.63 9.07 -4.79
N PRO A 130 17.68 8.23 -4.66
CA PRO A 130 17.56 6.79 -4.89
C PRO A 130 16.54 6.17 -3.94
N PHE A 131 15.62 5.35 -4.48
CA PHE A 131 14.66 4.59 -3.70
C PHE A 131 14.88 3.10 -3.96
N LEU A 132 15.31 2.37 -2.93
CA LEU A 132 15.80 1.01 -3.00
C LEU A 132 14.83 0.04 -2.35
N TYR A 133 14.87 -1.21 -2.82
CA TYR A 133 13.99 -2.27 -2.35
C TYR A 133 14.76 -3.36 -1.63
N ASP A 134 14.37 -3.68 -0.38
CA ASP A 134 14.93 -4.75 0.44
C ASP A 134 13.86 -5.76 0.93
N GLY A 135 12.60 -5.59 0.48
CA GLY A 135 11.48 -6.39 0.96
C GLY A 135 11.57 -7.89 0.72
N ASP A 136 12.31 -8.33 -0.31
CA ASP A 136 12.48 -9.75 -0.61
C ASP A 136 13.42 -10.46 0.38
N THR A 137 14.47 -9.77 0.86
CA THR A 137 15.49 -10.36 1.74
C THR A 137 15.44 -9.85 3.15
N GLU A 138 15.07 -8.59 3.33
CA GLU A 138 15.05 -7.84 4.60
C GLU A 138 16.41 -7.78 5.33
N ILE A 139 17.48 -8.24 4.68
CA ILE A 139 18.80 -8.38 5.32
C ILE A 139 19.34 -7.02 5.74
N VAL A 140 19.26 -6.03 4.84
CA VAL A 140 19.72 -4.67 5.11
C VAL A 140 18.82 -4.01 6.15
N SER A 141 17.51 -4.09 5.97
CA SER A 141 16.56 -3.50 6.89
C SER A 141 16.69 -4.05 8.30
N ARG A 142 16.91 -5.37 8.44
CA ARG A 142 17.14 -5.99 9.76
C ARG A 142 18.45 -5.55 10.40
N ALA A 143 19.49 -5.28 9.61
CA ALA A 143 20.77 -4.79 10.13
C ALA A 143 20.70 -3.36 10.66
N TYR A 144 19.87 -2.50 10.06
CA TYR A 144 19.61 -1.14 10.54
C TYR A 144 18.58 -1.09 11.67
N GLY A 145 17.61 -2.00 11.68
CA GLY A 145 16.57 -2.09 12.68
C GLY A 145 15.58 -0.91 12.71
N PRO A 146 14.98 -0.50 11.57
CA PRO A 146 13.92 0.49 11.60
C PRO A 146 12.70 -0.07 12.35
N VAL A 147 11.99 0.80 13.09
CA VAL A 147 10.82 0.39 13.89
C VAL A 147 9.49 0.79 13.25
N ALA A 148 9.52 1.75 12.34
CA ALA A 148 8.35 2.24 11.60
C ALA A 148 8.80 2.88 10.28
N THR A 149 7.88 3.27 9.42
CA THR A 149 8.11 4.11 8.24
C THR A 149 7.36 5.44 8.39
N PRO A 150 8.06 6.62 8.26
CA PRO A 150 9.49 6.77 7.97
C PRO A 150 10.38 6.68 9.22
N HIS A 151 11.63 6.19 9.06
CA HIS A 151 12.68 6.19 10.09
C HIS A 151 14.02 6.60 9.46
N ALA A 152 14.61 7.70 9.93
CA ALA A 152 15.86 8.25 9.41
C ALA A 152 17.07 7.84 10.25
N PHE A 153 18.17 7.53 9.56
CA PHE A 153 19.50 7.23 10.12
C PHE A 153 20.53 8.15 9.47
N VAL A 154 21.29 8.90 10.27
CA VAL A 154 22.27 9.89 9.78
C VAL A 154 23.67 9.48 10.22
N PHE A 155 24.56 9.38 9.25
CA PHE A 155 25.95 8.96 9.42
C PHE A 155 26.87 10.12 9.07
N ASP A 156 27.98 10.23 9.82
CA ASP A 156 29.07 11.16 9.50
C ASP A 156 29.95 10.66 8.33
N ALA A 157 31.04 11.37 8.06
CA ALA A 157 31.98 11.04 6.98
C ALA A 157 32.65 9.66 7.18
N GLU A 158 32.85 9.22 8.42
CA GLU A 158 33.40 7.93 8.80
C GLU A 158 32.34 6.83 8.83
N ARG A 159 31.12 7.12 8.36
CA ARG A 159 29.95 6.21 8.38
C ARG A 159 29.60 5.71 9.78
N LYS A 160 29.80 6.54 10.80
CA LYS A 160 29.31 6.29 12.15
C LYS A 160 27.94 6.92 12.35
N LEU A 161 26.99 6.16 12.90
CA LEU A 161 25.64 6.63 13.19
C LEU A 161 25.67 7.76 14.23
N ARG A 162 25.11 8.91 13.89
CA ARG A 162 25.05 10.11 14.76
C ARG A 162 23.64 10.51 15.12
N TYR A 163 22.67 10.11 14.32
CA TYR A 163 21.25 10.32 14.62
C TYR A 163 20.43 9.14 14.12
N ALA A 164 19.43 8.71 14.91
CA ALA A 164 18.41 7.76 14.51
C ALA A 164 17.05 8.23 15.03
N GLY A 165 16.05 8.38 14.14
CA GLY A 165 14.76 8.87 14.60
C GLY A 165 13.82 9.35 13.50
N ARG A 166 12.89 10.19 13.90
CA ARG A 166 11.89 10.83 13.02
C ARG A 166 12.53 11.92 12.14
N ILE A 167 11.85 12.28 11.07
CA ILE A 167 12.28 13.37 10.19
C ILE A 167 12.04 14.71 10.89
N ASP A 168 10.86 14.87 11.48
CA ASP A 168 10.48 16.01 12.31
C ASP A 168 9.38 15.61 13.32
N ASP A 169 8.84 16.57 14.08
CA ASP A 169 7.94 16.28 15.19
C ASP A 169 6.44 16.26 14.82
N ALA A 170 6.08 16.44 13.53
CA ALA A 170 4.69 16.49 13.13
C ALA A 170 4.45 15.92 11.72
N GLU A 171 3.47 15.00 11.61
CA GLU A 171 3.00 14.49 10.32
C GLU A 171 2.41 15.62 9.45
N ARG A 172 1.57 16.48 10.06
CA ARG A 172 1.05 17.69 9.40
C ARG A 172 2.04 18.83 9.49
N GLU A 173 2.49 19.34 8.35
CA GLU A 173 3.48 20.40 8.27
C GLU A 173 3.05 21.69 9.02
N SER A 174 1.74 21.97 9.04
CA SER A 174 1.19 23.12 9.79
C SER A 174 1.36 23.04 11.31
N LEU A 175 1.67 21.85 11.84
CA LEU A 175 1.91 21.62 13.28
C LEU A 175 3.40 21.48 13.61
N LEU A 176 4.28 21.57 12.61
CA LEU A 176 5.72 21.39 12.74
C LEU A 176 6.33 22.43 13.68
N LYS A 177 7.11 21.97 14.66
CA LYS A 177 7.86 22.79 15.63
C LYS A 177 9.35 22.49 15.63
N VAL A 178 9.73 21.23 15.41
CA VAL A 178 11.11 20.75 15.49
C VAL A 178 11.46 19.93 14.26
N GLN A 179 12.51 20.34 13.56
CA GLN A 179 13.03 19.69 12.36
C GLN A 179 14.22 18.79 12.73
N ASP A 180 13.96 17.68 13.40
CA ASP A 180 15.01 16.83 14.02
C ASP A 180 16.08 16.39 13.04
N LEU A 181 15.70 15.90 11.84
CA LEU A 181 16.65 15.49 10.80
C LEU A 181 17.50 16.69 10.32
N ARG A 182 16.90 17.82 10.03
CA ARG A 182 17.63 19.03 9.62
C ARG A 182 18.59 19.52 10.70
N ASN A 183 18.17 19.50 11.96
CA ASN A 183 19.04 19.87 13.09
C ASN A 183 20.26 18.94 13.19
N ALA A 184 20.07 17.64 12.94
CA ALA A 184 21.17 16.68 12.92
C ALA A 184 22.14 16.92 11.75
N LEU A 185 21.61 17.20 10.56
CA LEU A 185 22.40 17.54 9.36
C LEU A 185 23.23 18.81 9.57
N ASP A 186 22.62 19.86 10.07
CA ASP A 186 23.28 21.17 10.32
C ASP A 186 24.40 21.02 11.36
N ALA A 187 24.16 20.26 12.43
CA ALA A 187 25.19 19.99 13.44
C ALA A 187 26.41 19.27 12.83
N LEU A 188 26.19 18.18 12.07
CA LEU A 188 27.26 17.40 11.47
C LEU A 188 28.05 18.21 10.42
N LEU A 189 27.36 19.00 9.58
CA LEU A 189 28.02 19.86 8.60
C LEU A 189 28.86 20.96 9.26
N ALA A 190 28.47 21.39 10.48
CA ALA A 190 29.26 22.33 11.30
C ALA A 190 30.37 21.64 12.12
N GLY A 191 30.62 20.31 11.92
CA GLY A 191 31.63 19.55 12.67
C GLY A 191 31.25 19.28 14.13
N LYS A 192 29.96 19.36 14.47
CA LYS A 192 29.41 19.16 15.82
C LYS A 192 28.59 17.88 15.88
N GLN A 193 28.42 17.32 17.07
CA GLN A 193 27.48 16.24 17.31
C GLN A 193 26.04 16.79 17.40
N PRO A 194 25.03 16.05 16.90
CA PRO A 194 23.63 16.43 17.13
C PRO A 194 23.33 16.52 18.62
N VAL A 195 22.62 17.56 19.05
CA VAL A 195 22.20 17.75 20.44
C VAL A 195 21.28 16.61 20.89
N VAL A 196 20.40 16.17 19.96
CA VAL A 196 19.53 15.02 20.14
C VAL A 196 19.97 13.94 19.16
N ALA A 197 20.57 12.87 19.67
CA ALA A 197 21.07 11.76 18.84
C ALA A 197 19.99 10.73 18.51
N GLN A 198 18.89 10.70 19.27
CA GLN A 198 17.81 9.74 19.04
C GLN A 198 16.45 10.34 19.40
N THR A 199 15.44 10.09 18.55
CA THR A 199 14.07 10.51 18.81
C THR A 199 13.10 9.35 18.66
N ARG A 200 11.92 9.45 19.28
CA ARG A 200 10.85 8.48 19.09
C ARG A 200 10.31 8.59 17.66
N VAL A 201 10.26 7.45 16.97
CA VAL A 201 9.68 7.32 15.63
C VAL A 201 8.18 7.09 15.71
N PHE A 202 7.43 7.65 14.80
CA PHE A 202 6.01 7.38 14.58
C PHE A 202 5.77 7.11 13.09
N GLY A 203 4.72 6.34 12.78
CA GLY A 203 4.37 5.90 11.43
C GLY A 203 3.82 4.47 11.42
N CYS A 204 3.74 3.88 10.23
CA CYS A 204 3.27 2.51 10.07
C CYS A 204 4.36 1.50 10.47
N SER A 205 3.93 0.38 11.07
CA SER A 205 4.85 -0.71 11.41
C SER A 205 5.43 -1.36 10.15
N ILE A 206 6.71 -1.76 10.22
CA ILE A 206 7.35 -2.52 9.14
C ILE A 206 6.58 -3.82 8.85
N LYS A 207 6.44 -4.13 7.58
CA LYS A 207 5.75 -5.33 7.09
C LYS A 207 6.79 -6.43 6.82
N TRP A 208 7.33 -6.98 7.91
CA TRP A 208 8.29 -8.08 7.83
C TRP A 208 7.64 -9.33 7.23
N ALA A 209 8.38 -10.13 6.46
CA ALA A 209 7.92 -11.36 5.82
C ALA A 209 7.27 -12.37 6.81
N GLY A 210 7.71 -12.36 8.07
CA GLY A 210 7.08 -13.16 9.13
C GLY A 210 5.60 -12.85 9.40
N LYS A 211 5.06 -11.76 8.87
CA LYS A 211 3.63 -11.42 8.98
C LYS A 211 2.75 -11.97 7.84
N ALA A 212 3.33 -12.61 6.81
CA ALA A 212 2.60 -13.12 5.66
C ALA A 212 1.49 -14.14 6.05
N ASP A 213 1.73 -14.97 7.07
CA ASP A 213 0.71 -15.90 7.58
C ASP A 213 -0.48 -15.16 8.24
N GLN A 214 -0.25 -14.00 8.83
CA GLN A 214 -1.33 -13.18 9.39
C GLN A 214 -2.18 -12.58 8.25
N VAL A 215 -1.54 -12.17 7.15
CA VAL A 215 -2.25 -11.69 5.94
C VAL A 215 -3.08 -12.81 5.34
N LYS A 216 -2.51 -14.02 5.20
CA LYS A 216 -3.24 -15.19 4.72
C LYS A 216 -4.47 -15.50 5.59
N THR A 217 -4.31 -15.52 6.91
CA THR A 217 -5.42 -15.72 7.85
C THR A 217 -6.49 -14.62 7.72
N TRP A 218 -6.08 -13.38 7.49
CA TRP A 218 -7.01 -12.28 7.26
C TRP A 218 -7.78 -12.46 5.94
N LEU A 219 -7.11 -12.87 4.85
CA LEU A 219 -7.74 -13.18 3.57
C LEU A 219 -8.75 -14.31 3.69
N GLU A 220 -8.39 -15.41 4.36
CA GLU A 220 -9.30 -16.55 4.61
C GLU A 220 -10.57 -16.12 5.35
N LYS A 221 -10.46 -15.22 6.32
CA LYS A 221 -11.62 -14.64 7.02
C LYS A 221 -12.46 -13.75 6.10
N ALA A 222 -11.83 -12.91 5.28
CA ALA A 222 -12.51 -12.06 4.32
C ALA A 222 -13.22 -12.88 3.23
N ASP A 223 -12.62 -14.01 2.80
CA ASP A 223 -13.21 -14.94 1.83
C ASP A 223 -14.40 -15.71 2.40
N ALA A 224 -14.44 -15.93 3.72
CA ALA A 224 -15.53 -16.60 4.42
C ALA A 224 -16.71 -15.67 4.77
N GLU A 225 -16.62 -14.38 4.46
CA GLU A 225 -17.73 -13.45 4.72
C GLU A 225 -18.97 -13.83 3.91
N PRO A 226 -20.19 -13.69 4.48
CA PRO A 226 -21.41 -14.05 3.79
C PRO A 226 -21.65 -13.19 2.56
N VAL A 227 -21.98 -13.83 1.44
CA VAL A 227 -22.33 -13.18 0.18
C VAL A 227 -23.82 -13.28 -0.05
N SER A 228 -24.45 -12.18 -0.42
CA SER A 228 -25.88 -12.12 -0.72
C SER A 228 -26.17 -11.26 -1.92
N VAL A 229 -27.36 -11.43 -2.52
CA VAL A 229 -27.87 -10.56 -3.59
C VAL A 229 -29.34 -10.24 -3.33
N GLY A 230 -29.63 -8.95 -3.23
CA GLY A 230 -30.98 -8.42 -3.08
C GLY A 230 -31.60 -8.05 -4.44
N LEU A 231 -32.93 -8.07 -4.56
CA LEU A 231 -33.61 -7.51 -5.71
C LEU A 231 -33.73 -5.98 -5.57
N ALA A 232 -33.58 -5.26 -6.68
CA ALA A 232 -33.70 -3.81 -6.73
C ALA A 232 -34.66 -3.34 -7.83
N ASP A 233 -35.64 -2.55 -7.47
CA ASP A 233 -36.53 -1.85 -8.39
C ASP A 233 -35.96 -0.50 -8.84
N ALA A 234 -36.68 0.22 -9.69
CA ALA A 234 -36.25 1.52 -10.19
C ALA A 234 -36.03 2.57 -9.09
N ALA A 235 -36.85 2.54 -8.02
CA ALA A 235 -36.67 3.46 -6.90
C ALA A 235 -35.36 3.18 -6.13
N ALA A 236 -35.05 1.91 -5.88
CA ALA A 236 -33.81 1.50 -5.23
C ALA A 236 -32.56 1.86 -6.08
N ILE A 237 -32.64 1.69 -7.42
CA ILE A 237 -31.56 2.08 -8.34
C ILE A 237 -31.37 3.60 -8.36
N LYS A 238 -32.46 4.37 -8.44
CA LYS A 238 -32.42 5.84 -8.41
C LYS A 238 -31.79 6.37 -7.12
N ALA A 239 -32.10 5.75 -5.99
CA ALA A 239 -31.52 6.12 -4.69
C ALA A 239 -30.00 5.95 -4.63
N LEU A 240 -29.38 5.12 -5.49
CA LEU A 240 -27.94 5.02 -5.57
C LEU A 240 -27.28 6.30 -6.11
N ARG A 241 -28.01 7.15 -6.84
CA ARG A 241 -27.52 8.45 -7.35
C ARG A 241 -27.60 9.56 -6.29
N GLU A 242 -28.35 9.35 -5.23
CA GLU A 242 -28.50 10.33 -4.16
C GLU A 242 -27.29 10.29 -3.21
N GLY A 243 -26.98 11.44 -2.59
CA GLY A 243 -25.91 11.52 -1.59
C GLY A 243 -26.20 10.63 -0.39
N SER A 244 -25.18 9.86 0.05
CA SER A 244 -25.26 8.99 1.23
C SER A 244 -24.43 9.50 2.41
N GLY A 245 -23.73 10.61 2.25
CA GLY A 245 -22.71 11.07 3.20
C GLY A 245 -21.39 10.34 3.08
N LYS A 246 -21.29 9.32 2.21
CA LYS A 246 -20.08 8.53 1.93
C LYS A 246 -19.69 8.63 0.46
N VAL A 247 -18.43 8.32 0.18
CA VAL A 247 -17.99 8.05 -1.20
C VAL A 247 -18.60 6.71 -1.62
N ARG A 248 -19.33 6.68 -2.72
CA ARG A 248 -20.03 5.47 -3.19
C ARG A 248 -19.53 5.05 -4.56
N LEU A 249 -19.05 3.82 -4.68
CA LEU A 249 -18.77 3.16 -5.94
C LEU A 249 -20.00 2.33 -6.36
N VAL A 250 -20.44 2.50 -7.61
CA VAL A 250 -21.50 1.68 -8.20
C VAL A 250 -20.96 1.06 -9.48
N ASN A 251 -21.06 -0.27 -9.60
CA ASN A 251 -20.69 -1.00 -10.81
C ASN A 251 -21.88 -1.82 -11.35
N PHE A 252 -22.18 -1.65 -12.63
CA PHE A 252 -23.19 -2.43 -13.35
C PHE A 252 -22.50 -3.51 -14.18
N TRP A 253 -22.97 -4.73 -14.04
CA TRP A 253 -22.35 -5.91 -14.61
C TRP A 253 -23.37 -7.02 -14.93
N ALA A 254 -22.94 -8.11 -15.55
CA ALA A 254 -23.72 -9.32 -15.70
C ALA A 254 -22.83 -10.56 -15.84
N THR A 255 -23.36 -11.76 -15.54
CA THR A 255 -22.63 -13.02 -15.66
C THR A 255 -22.24 -13.35 -17.09
N TRP A 256 -22.98 -12.91 -18.06
CA TRP A 256 -22.72 -13.10 -19.49
C TRP A 256 -21.81 -12.01 -20.10
N CYS A 257 -21.45 -10.99 -19.35
CA CYS A 257 -20.56 -9.91 -19.81
C CYS A 257 -19.10 -10.30 -19.54
N GLY A 258 -18.38 -10.71 -20.58
CA GLY A 258 -16.98 -11.15 -20.47
C GLY A 258 -16.05 -10.15 -19.79
N PRO A 259 -15.98 -8.88 -20.21
CA PRO A 259 -15.17 -7.86 -19.55
C PRO A 259 -15.56 -7.64 -18.08
N CYS A 260 -16.85 -7.69 -17.73
CA CYS A 260 -17.31 -7.57 -16.36
C CYS A 260 -16.76 -8.68 -15.46
N VAL A 261 -16.80 -9.93 -15.96
CA VAL A 261 -16.30 -11.09 -15.24
C VAL A 261 -14.77 -10.98 -15.06
N ALA A 262 -14.05 -10.47 -16.05
CA ALA A 262 -12.60 -10.30 -16.01
C ALA A 262 -12.15 -9.26 -14.96
N GLU A 263 -12.85 -8.13 -14.82
CA GLU A 263 -12.50 -7.06 -13.86
C GLU A 263 -12.98 -7.33 -12.44
N PHE A 264 -13.89 -8.29 -12.23
CA PHE A 264 -14.55 -8.50 -10.93
C PHE A 264 -13.58 -8.76 -9.75
N PRO A 265 -12.49 -9.52 -9.92
CA PRO A 265 -11.48 -9.67 -8.85
C PRO A 265 -10.88 -8.34 -8.39
N ASP A 266 -10.58 -7.41 -9.32
CA ASP A 266 -10.05 -6.08 -9.00
C ASP A 266 -11.07 -5.26 -8.21
N LEU A 267 -12.35 -5.36 -8.54
CA LEU A 267 -13.43 -4.72 -7.80
C LEU A 267 -13.55 -5.23 -6.36
N VAL A 268 -13.40 -6.54 -6.15
CA VAL A 268 -13.38 -7.14 -4.80
C VAL A 268 -12.15 -6.66 -4.02
N GLU A 269 -10.99 -6.56 -4.66
CA GLU A 269 -9.78 -6.00 -4.03
C GLU A 269 -10.00 -4.54 -3.61
N ILE A 270 -10.50 -3.69 -4.50
CA ILE A 270 -10.83 -2.29 -4.23
C ILE A 270 -11.81 -2.16 -3.05
N PHE A 271 -12.84 -3.00 -3.01
CA PHE A 271 -13.76 -3.02 -1.87
C PHE A 271 -13.02 -3.33 -0.57
N ARG A 272 -12.17 -4.35 -0.55
CA ARG A 272 -11.40 -4.76 0.65
C ARG A 272 -10.41 -3.70 1.10
N MET A 273 -9.82 -2.95 0.16
CA MET A 273 -8.91 -1.84 0.47
C MET A 273 -9.62 -0.71 1.21
N TYR A 274 -10.80 -0.31 0.74
CA TYR A 274 -11.42 0.94 1.18
C TYR A 274 -12.61 0.77 2.12
N ARG A 275 -13.17 -0.45 2.32
CA ARG A 275 -14.37 -0.70 3.13
C ARG A 275 -14.29 -0.25 4.60
N GLY A 276 -13.08 -0.08 5.12
CA GLY A 276 -12.85 0.45 6.49
C GLY A 276 -12.92 1.97 6.60
N ARG A 277 -13.19 2.67 5.48
CA ARG A 277 -13.30 4.13 5.41
C ARG A 277 -14.74 4.55 5.16
N GLU A 278 -14.99 5.87 5.05
CA GLU A 278 -16.31 6.40 4.66
C GLU A 278 -16.61 6.09 3.16
N PHE A 279 -16.59 4.80 2.85
CA PHE A 279 -16.73 4.22 1.53
C PHE A 279 -17.85 3.18 1.49
N GLU A 280 -18.62 3.20 0.44
CA GLU A 280 -19.68 2.22 0.14
C GLU A 280 -19.48 1.69 -1.28
N PHE A 281 -19.56 0.38 -1.45
CA PHE A 281 -19.54 -0.24 -2.77
C PHE A 281 -20.81 -1.04 -3.02
N VAL A 282 -21.49 -0.77 -4.11
CA VAL A 282 -22.70 -1.46 -4.55
C VAL A 282 -22.49 -2.00 -5.96
N THR A 283 -22.66 -3.31 -6.16
CA THR A 283 -22.76 -3.89 -7.49
C THR A 283 -24.20 -4.08 -7.89
N VAL A 284 -24.53 -3.85 -9.15
CA VAL A 284 -25.87 -4.03 -9.72
C VAL A 284 -25.76 -4.99 -10.90
N SER A 285 -26.30 -6.19 -10.74
CA SER A 285 -26.39 -7.15 -11.85
C SER A 285 -27.54 -6.80 -12.79
N ALA A 286 -27.24 -6.72 -14.08
CA ALA A 286 -28.22 -6.57 -15.15
C ALA A 286 -28.72 -7.93 -15.69
N ASN A 287 -28.47 -9.05 -15.01
CA ASN A 287 -29.07 -10.34 -15.30
C ASN A 287 -30.62 -10.27 -15.21
N TYR A 288 -31.32 -11.26 -15.72
CA TYR A 288 -32.76 -11.38 -15.53
C TYR A 288 -33.09 -11.82 -14.09
N PRO A 289 -34.29 -11.46 -13.56
CA PRO A 289 -34.66 -11.80 -12.17
C PRO A 289 -34.65 -13.30 -11.85
N ASP A 290 -34.97 -14.16 -12.82
CA ASP A 290 -34.96 -15.62 -12.71
C ASP A 290 -33.54 -16.22 -12.69
N GLU A 291 -32.52 -15.46 -13.12
CA GLU A 291 -31.10 -15.85 -13.05
C GLU A 291 -30.45 -15.58 -11.67
N LYS A 292 -31.22 -15.19 -10.65
CA LYS A 292 -30.72 -14.84 -9.32
C LYS A 292 -29.78 -15.89 -8.71
N ALA A 293 -30.08 -17.17 -8.91
CA ALA A 293 -29.27 -18.26 -8.39
C ALA A 293 -27.86 -18.32 -9.04
N GLU A 294 -27.79 -18.04 -10.36
CA GLU A 294 -26.54 -17.96 -11.10
C GLU A 294 -25.70 -16.76 -10.68
N VAL A 295 -26.35 -15.60 -10.55
CA VAL A 295 -25.71 -14.38 -10.03
C VAL A 295 -25.13 -14.60 -8.65
N LEU A 296 -25.89 -15.20 -7.72
CA LEU A 296 -25.39 -15.49 -6.37
C LEU A 296 -24.22 -16.49 -6.39
N LYS A 297 -24.30 -17.52 -7.24
CA LYS A 297 -23.21 -18.50 -7.40
C LYS A 297 -21.92 -17.82 -7.87
N PHE A 298 -22.02 -16.91 -8.85
CA PHE A 298 -20.88 -16.13 -9.33
C PHE A 298 -20.30 -15.25 -8.21
N LEU A 299 -21.12 -14.44 -7.56
CA LEU A 299 -20.71 -13.56 -6.46
C LEU A 299 -20.02 -14.32 -5.32
N THR A 300 -20.56 -15.49 -4.96
CA THR A 300 -19.97 -16.38 -3.94
C THR A 300 -18.59 -16.86 -4.37
N LYS A 301 -18.42 -17.27 -5.64
CA LYS A 301 -17.12 -17.68 -6.19
C LYS A 301 -16.09 -16.53 -6.18
N GLN A 302 -16.55 -15.29 -6.31
CA GLN A 302 -15.70 -14.09 -6.27
C GLN A 302 -15.49 -13.56 -4.84
N HIS A 303 -16.08 -14.20 -3.82
CA HIS A 303 -16.06 -13.70 -2.43
C HIS A 303 -16.53 -12.24 -2.29
N ALA A 304 -17.56 -11.88 -3.06
CA ALA A 304 -18.09 -10.52 -3.21
C ALA A 304 -19.00 -10.15 -2.04
N SER A 305 -18.43 -9.86 -0.86
CA SER A 305 -19.18 -9.56 0.38
C SER A 305 -19.70 -8.11 0.45
N MET A 306 -19.45 -7.27 -0.57
CA MET A 306 -20.07 -5.95 -0.68
C MET A 306 -21.60 -6.05 -0.90
N LYS A 307 -22.27 -4.92 -0.92
CA LYS A 307 -23.71 -4.86 -1.25
C LYS A 307 -23.92 -5.22 -2.72
N ASN A 308 -24.63 -6.32 -2.99
CA ASN A 308 -24.93 -6.76 -4.34
C ASN A 308 -26.45 -6.71 -4.59
N LEU A 309 -26.82 -6.13 -5.72
CA LEU A 309 -28.20 -5.99 -6.17
C LEU A 309 -28.38 -6.70 -7.51
N LEU A 310 -29.58 -7.22 -7.73
CA LEU A 310 -30.03 -7.74 -9.01
C LEU A 310 -31.22 -6.89 -9.47
N TRP A 311 -31.17 -6.36 -10.68
CA TRP A 311 -32.28 -5.65 -11.28
C TRP A 311 -33.55 -6.51 -11.36
N ASN A 312 -34.66 -6.03 -10.79
CA ASN A 312 -35.89 -6.80 -10.65
C ASN A 312 -36.87 -6.55 -11.80
N SER A 313 -36.35 -6.46 -13.03
CA SER A 313 -37.20 -6.31 -14.23
C SER A 313 -36.48 -6.82 -15.47
N ASN A 314 -37.26 -7.23 -16.47
CA ASN A 314 -36.74 -7.61 -17.79
C ASN A 314 -36.43 -6.39 -18.68
N ASP A 315 -36.93 -5.21 -18.31
CA ASP A 315 -36.66 -3.97 -19.02
C ASP A 315 -35.32 -3.35 -18.63
N LYS A 316 -34.32 -3.49 -19.51
CA LYS A 316 -32.98 -2.94 -19.32
C LYS A 316 -32.91 -1.43 -19.56
N ASN A 317 -33.84 -0.88 -20.38
CA ASN A 317 -33.91 0.56 -20.59
C ASN A 317 -34.35 1.26 -19.31
N ALA A 318 -35.31 0.69 -18.59
CA ALA A 318 -35.74 1.22 -17.30
C ALA A 318 -34.62 1.20 -16.25
N LEU A 319 -33.67 0.25 -16.30
CA LEU A 319 -32.48 0.26 -15.46
C LEU A 319 -31.56 1.47 -15.75
N VAL A 320 -31.33 1.72 -17.04
CA VAL A 320 -30.50 2.85 -17.52
C VAL A 320 -31.16 4.18 -17.13
N GLU A 321 -32.43 4.35 -17.41
CA GLU A 321 -33.20 5.56 -17.08
C GLU A 321 -33.25 5.83 -15.58
N ALA A 322 -33.36 4.79 -14.77
CA ALA A 322 -33.38 4.92 -13.31
C ALA A 322 -32.05 5.40 -12.70
N PHE A 323 -30.89 5.03 -13.30
CA PHE A 323 -29.59 5.37 -12.75
C PHE A 323 -28.96 6.59 -13.43
N GLU A 324 -28.71 6.51 -14.74
CA GLU A 324 -28.01 7.55 -15.51
C GLU A 324 -28.56 7.59 -16.94
N PRO A 325 -29.49 8.50 -17.27
CA PRO A 325 -30.15 8.55 -18.60
C PRO A 325 -29.17 8.78 -19.75
N LYS A 326 -27.95 9.27 -19.49
CA LYS A 326 -26.93 9.46 -20.52
C LYS A 326 -26.12 8.19 -20.81
N TRP A 327 -26.21 7.20 -19.93
CA TRP A 327 -25.57 5.90 -20.13
C TRP A 327 -26.27 5.14 -21.25
N GLN A 328 -25.52 4.60 -22.19
CA GLN A 328 -26.06 3.87 -23.35
C GLN A 328 -26.39 2.39 -23.06
N GLY A 329 -26.33 1.96 -21.80
CA GLY A 329 -26.62 0.58 -21.39
C GLY A 329 -25.50 -0.42 -21.65
N GLY A 330 -24.32 0.03 -22.08
CA GLY A 330 -23.13 -0.82 -22.23
C GLY A 330 -22.61 -1.34 -20.89
N LEU A 331 -22.10 -2.59 -20.84
CA LEU A 331 -21.53 -3.20 -19.64
C LEU A 331 -20.06 -3.57 -19.89
N PRO A 332 -19.19 -3.48 -18.83
CA PRO A 332 -19.47 -2.92 -17.51
C PRO A 332 -19.66 -1.39 -17.54
N PHE A 333 -20.32 -0.87 -16.53
CA PHE A 333 -20.42 0.57 -16.30
C PHE A 333 -20.11 0.88 -14.83
N THR A 334 -19.16 1.77 -14.58
CA THR A 334 -18.68 2.09 -13.25
C THR A 334 -18.80 3.58 -12.97
N MET A 335 -19.34 3.95 -11.80
CA MET A 335 -19.46 5.33 -11.38
C MET A 335 -19.03 5.48 -9.92
N LEU A 336 -18.19 6.46 -9.64
CA LEU A 336 -17.81 6.88 -8.30
C LEU A 336 -18.53 8.18 -7.95
N LEU A 337 -19.26 8.18 -6.87
CA LEU A 337 -20.05 9.30 -6.38
C LEU A 337 -19.43 9.85 -5.08
N GLY A 338 -19.41 11.16 -4.98
CA GLY A 338 -19.07 11.84 -3.75
C GLY A 338 -20.19 11.78 -2.71
N PRO A 339 -19.92 12.26 -1.48
CA PRO A 339 -20.89 12.20 -0.37
C PRO A 339 -22.23 12.87 -0.64
N LYS A 340 -22.27 13.84 -1.56
CA LYS A 340 -23.49 14.58 -1.95
C LYS A 340 -24.14 14.03 -3.24
N GLY A 341 -23.62 12.93 -3.80
CA GLY A 341 -24.09 12.34 -5.05
C GLY A 341 -23.48 12.95 -6.32
N GLU A 342 -22.49 13.83 -6.19
CA GLU A 342 -21.70 14.36 -7.31
C GLU A 342 -20.86 13.27 -7.97
N VAL A 343 -20.75 13.28 -9.30
CA VAL A 343 -19.95 12.31 -10.06
C VAL A 343 -18.47 12.69 -9.95
N LEU A 344 -17.67 11.83 -9.36
CA LEU A 344 -16.22 12.00 -9.22
C LEU A 344 -15.41 11.23 -10.27
N PHE A 345 -15.98 10.09 -10.73
CA PHE A 345 -15.40 9.27 -11.79
C PHE A 345 -16.51 8.49 -12.50
N GLN A 346 -16.36 8.28 -13.79
CA GLN A 346 -17.26 7.44 -14.59
C GLN A 346 -16.45 6.71 -15.66
N LYS A 347 -16.79 5.44 -15.89
CA LYS A 347 -16.20 4.61 -16.94
C LYS A 347 -17.28 3.80 -17.64
N ASP A 348 -17.38 3.95 -18.94
CA ASP A 348 -18.09 3.04 -19.83
C ASP A 348 -17.09 2.01 -20.35
N GLY A 349 -17.38 0.71 -20.16
CA GLY A 349 -16.45 -0.39 -20.43
C GLY A 349 -15.57 -0.73 -19.23
N ALA A 350 -14.62 -1.67 -19.43
CA ALA A 350 -13.77 -2.19 -18.38
C ALA A 350 -12.93 -1.09 -17.71
N ILE A 351 -12.78 -1.20 -16.39
CA ILE A 351 -11.94 -0.31 -15.60
C ILE A 351 -10.45 -0.58 -15.81
N ASP A 352 -9.64 0.46 -15.63
CA ASP A 352 -8.26 0.31 -15.19
C ASP A 352 -8.26 0.34 -13.65
N ALA A 353 -7.78 -0.73 -13.03
CA ALA A 353 -7.84 -0.88 -11.57
C ALA A 353 -7.06 0.22 -10.85
N LEU A 354 -5.89 0.64 -11.38
CA LEU A 354 -5.09 1.71 -10.79
C LEU A 354 -5.77 3.08 -10.94
N GLU A 355 -6.36 3.36 -12.11
CA GLU A 355 -7.13 4.58 -12.35
C GLU A 355 -8.29 4.70 -11.33
N LEU A 356 -9.03 3.60 -11.11
CA LEU A 356 -10.13 3.57 -10.16
C LEU A 356 -9.65 3.70 -8.70
N LYS A 357 -8.58 3.00 -8.31
CA LYS A 357 -7.96 3.15 -6.98
C LYS A 357 -7.55 4.61 -6.72
N ARG A 358 -6.95 5.27 -7.70
CA ARG A 358 -6.60 6.70 -7.64
C ARG A 358 -7.82 7.59 -7.44
N ALA A 359 -8.89 7.35 -8.20
CA ALA A 359 -10.13 8.10 -8.05
C ALA A 359 -10.72 7.93 -6.64
N VAL A 360 -10.78 6.70 -6.12
CA VAL A 360 -11.32 6.40 -4.79
C VAL A 360 -10.48 7.04 -3.69
N VAL A 361 -9.15 6.86 -3.71
CA VAL A 361 -8.29 7.42 -2.64
C VAL A 361 -8.26 8.94 -2.66
N ASN A 362 -8.33 9.57 -3.84
CA ASN A 362 -8.40 11.02 -3.95
C ASN A 362 -9.73 11.56 -3.39
N ALA A 363 -10.85 10.84 -3.60
CA ALA A 363 -12.14 11.19 -3.02
C ALA A 363 -12.17 11.03 -1.50
N LEU A 364 -11.50 10.00 -0.96
CA LEU A 364 -11.42 9.70 0.48
C LEU A 364 -10.35 10.50 1.23
N GLY A 365 -9.36 11.03 0.52
CA GLY A 365 -8.15 11.64 1.07
C GLY A 365 -7.09 10.61 1.47
N ARG A 366 -5.81 11.03 1.48
CA ARG A 366 -4.65 10.17 1.81
C ARG A 366 -4.21 10.28 3.26
N GLU A 367 -4.73 11.23 4.01
CA GLU A 367 -4.37 11.45 5.41
C GLU A 367 -5.25 10.64 6.37
N MET A 368 -4.63 10.11 7.42
CA MET A 368 -5.39 9.56 8.55
C MET A 368 -6.02 10.73 9.33
N VAL A 369 -7.33 10.91 9.19
CA VAL A 369 -8.07 11.85 10.03
C VAL A 369 -8.12 11.25 11.44
N LYS A 370 -7.41 11.87 12.39
CA LYS A 370 -7.52 11.56 13.81
C LYS A 370 -8.53 12.47 14.45
#